data_75c92f22f67f06cf522fc50511d6abde
#
_entry.id   75c92f22f67f06cf522fc50511d6abde
#
_cell.length_a   1.000
_cell.length_b   1.000
_cell.length_c   1.000
_cell.angle_alpha   90.00
_cell.angle_beta   90.00
_cell.angle_gamma   90.00
#
_symmetry.space_group_name_H-M   'P 1'
#
loop_
_entity.id
_entity.type
_entity.pdbx_description
1 polymer ?
#
loop_
_entity_poly.entity_id
_entity_poly.type
_entity_poly.pdbx_seq_one_letter_code
_entity_poly.pdbx_strand_id
1 'polypeptide(L)'
;MKYSLGIDTSNYKTSIALTNIDGDIVYDKRILLNVDKGKRGLRQQEALFQHINNLPILFDDMFRNFDACDIACVSVSDKPRNISGSYMPAFLAGVSQANVLASSLKCPLYRFSHQDGHVRAASRFTELSDSKHYVSLHFSGGTTEVLLYEDGELSIIGGTKDISFGQLLDRIGTELGLIFPCGEELDNIAYDCLTQSNLSKEINLPKIKSKSGYINLSGIESAVF
;
A
#
# COMPACT_ATOMS: atom_id res chain seq x y z
N MET A 1 -10.99 -24.58 -13.76
CA MET A 1 -10.67 -23.16 -14.10
C MET A 1 -9.30 -22.84 -13.53
N LYS A 2 -8.48 -21.96 -14.13
CA LYS A 2 -7.15 -21.68 -13.60
C LYS A 2 -7.12 -20.33 -12.88
N TYR A 3 -6.41 -20.29 -11.74
CA TYR A 3 -6.37 -19.12 -10.87
C TYR A 3 -4.93 -18.69 -10.59
N SER A 4 -4.73 -17.39 -10.39
CA SER A 4 -3.51 -16.82 -9.82
C SER A 4 -3.75 -16.52 -8.34
N LEU A 5 -2.92 -17.06 -7.46
CA LEU A 5 -2.96 -16.78 -6.03
C LEU A 5 -2.04 -15.62 -5.68
N GLY A 6 -2.58 -14.58 -5.08
CA GLY A 6 -1.83 -13.44 -4.53
C GLY A 6 -1.75 -13.49 -3.01
N ILE A 7 -0.57 -13.20 -2.44
CA ILE A 7 -0.30 -13.17 -1.00
C ILE A 7 0.38 -11.85 -0.63
N ASP A 8 -0.16 -11.14 0.37
CA ASP A 8 0.44 -9.94 0.91
C ASP A 8 0.43 -9.92 2.44
N THR A 9 1.61 -9.71 3.03
CA THR A 9 1.84 -9.57 4.48
C THR A 9 2.64 -8.31 4.80
N SER A 10 2.37 -7.23 4.08
CA SER A 10 3.21 -6.02 4.08
C SER A 10 3.05 -5.14 5.31
N ASN A 11 1.85 -5.06 5.91
CA ASN A 11 1.57 -4.13 6.97
C ASN A 11 0.52 -4.67 7.95
N TYR A 12 -0.57 -3.95 8.21
CA TYR A 12 -1.58 -4.27 9.23
C TYR A 12 -2.64 -5.28 8.76
N LYS A 13 -2.48 -5.89 7.60
CA LYS A 13 -3.43 -6.89 7.06
C LYS A 13 -2.67 -8.09 6.51
N THR A 14 -3.07 -9.28 6.93
CA THR A 14 -2.72 -10.51 6.21
C THR A 14 -3.75 -10.70 5.11
N SER A 15 -3.35 -10.74 3.85
CA SER A 15 -4.27 -10.77 2.71
C SER A 15 -3.91 -11.89 1.75
N ILE A 16 -4.95 -12.59 1.24
CA ILE A 16 -4.84 -13.47 0.09
C ILE A 16 -5.98 -13.21 -0.89
N ALA A 17 -5.72 -13.39 -2.17
CA ALA A 17 -6.71 -13.23 -3.21
C ALA A 17 -6.49 -14.24 -4.34
N LEU A 18 -7.58 -14.63 -5.02
CA LEU A 18 -7.53 -15.37 -6.28
C LEU A 18 -8.09 -14.53 -7.41
N THR A 19 -7.42 -14.56 -8.54
CA THR A 19 -7.94 -14.01 -9.79
C THR A 19 -8.06 -15.12 -10.86
N ASN A 20 -9.09 -15.05 -11.70
CA ASN A 20 -9.23 -15.90 -12.87
C ASN A 20 -8.33 -15.45 -14.03
N ILE A 21 -8.40 -16.14 -15.17
CA ILE A 21 -7.61 -15.82 -16.38
C ILE A 21 -7.99 -14.46 -16.98
N ASP A 22 -9.23 -14.03 -16.80
CA ASP A 22 -9.74 -12.73 -17.28
C ASP A 22 -9.34 -11.58 -16.34
N GLY A 23 -8.70 -11.95 -15.23
CA GLY A 23 -8.24 -11.02 -14.22
C GLY A 23 -9.31 -10.65 -13.18
N ASP A 24 -10.50 -11.24 -13.17
CA ASP A 24 -11.51 -10.96 -12.14
C ASP A 24 -11.10 -11.53 -10.81
N ILE A 25 -11.39 -10.79 -9.73
CA ILE A 25 -11.18 -11.25 -8.38
C ILE A 25 -12.33 -12.20 -8.01
N VAL A 26 -12.00 -13.48 -7.84
CA VAL A 26 -12.97 -14.52 -7.44
C VAL A 26 -12.92 -14.85 -5.95
N TYR A 27 -11.85 -14.43 -5.27
CA TYR A 27 -11.69 -14.55 -3.83
C TYR A 27 -10.80 -13.41 -3.33
N ASP A 28 -11.20 -12.72 -2.28
CA ASP A 28 -10.43 -11.68 -1.59
C ASP A 28 -10.77 -11.75 -0.11
N LYS A 29 -9.80 -12.19 0.71
CA LYS A 29 -9.95 -12.18 2.16
C LYS A 29 -8.72 -11.64 2.85
N ARG A 30 -8.98 -10.96 3.97
CA ARG A 30 -7.95 -10.34 4.79
C ARG A 30 -8.29 -10.40 6.26
N ILE A 31 -7.25 -10.52 7.09
CA ILE A 31 -7.34 -10.47 8.54
C ILE A 31 -6.51 -9.28 9.01
N LEU A 32 -7.14 -8.37 9.76
CA LEU A 32 -6.46 -7.25 10.40
C LEU A 32 -5.55 -7.78 11.52
N LEU A 33 -4.36 -7.21 11.64
CA LEU A 33 -3.50 -7.44 12.78
C LEU A 33 -4.04 -6.67 14.00
N ASN A 34 -3.91 -7.29 15.16
CA ASN A 34 -4.29 -6.66 16.42
C ASN A 34 -3.21 -5.66 16.85
N VAL A 35 -3.61 -4.42 17.07
CA VAL A 35 -2.77 -3.36 17.66
C VAL A 35 -3.34 -3.02 19.03
N ASP A 36 -2.52 -3.13 20.07
CA ASP A 36 -2.96 -2.80 21.44
C ASP A 36 -3.39 -1.33 21.53
N LYS A 37 -4.42 -1.08 22.32
CA LYS A 37 -4.88 0.29 22.57
C LYS A 37 -3.75 1.17 23.11
N GLY A 38 -3.57 2.33 22.48
CA GLY A 38 -2.54 3.31 22.84
C GLY A 38 -1.18 3.09 22.18
N LYS A 39 -0.97 2.02 21.42
CA LYS A 39 0.22 1.88 20.57
C LYS A 39 -0.01 2.56 19.21
N ARG A 40 1.05 3.21 18.70
CA ARG A 40 1.04 3.88 17.37
C ARG A 40 1.43 2.95 16.23
N GLY A 41 1.45 1.61 16.46
CA GLY A 41 1.81 0.60 15.47
C GLY A 41 2.30 -0.70 16.08
N LEU A 42 2.70 -1.65 15.22
CA LEU A 42 3.25 -2.94 15.60
C LEU A 42 4.76 -2.99 15.35
N ARG A 43 5.48 -3.66 16.24
CA ARG A 43 6.86 -4.07 15.95
C ARG A 43 6.85 -5.10 14.83
N GLN A 44 7.87 -5.07 13.97
CA GLN A 44 7.96 -5.97 12.82
C GLN A 44 7.92 -7.46 13.19
N GLN A 45 8.51 -7.84 14.32
CA GLN A 45 8.46 -9.23 14.83
C GLN A 45 7.04 -9.63 15.25
N GLU A 46 6.29 -8.73 15.86
CA GLU A 46 4.91 -8.97 16.25
C GLU A 46 3.99 -9.09 15.05
N ALA A 47 4.17 -8.21 14.04
CA ALA A 47 3.47 -8.31 12.78
C ALA A 47 3.77 -9.63 12.07
N LEU A 48 5.04 -10.02 11.97
CA LEU A 48 5.47 -11.31 11.41
C LEU A 48 4.78 -12.50 12.10
N PHE A 49 4.77 -12.51 13.44
CA PHE A 49 4.13 -13.57 14.22
C PHE A 49 2.62 -13.66 13.94
N GLN A 50 1.92 -12.53 13.90
CA GLN A 50 0.49 -12.51 13.60
C GLN A 50 0.21 -12.96 12.16
N HIS A 51 1.01 -12.54 11.18
CA HIS A 51 0.89 -13.01 9.80
C HIS A 51 1.06 -14.53 9.67
N ILE A 52 2.04 -15.11 10.36
CA ILE A 52 2.27 -16.56 10.38
C ILE A 52 1.03 -17.29 10.90
N ASN A 53 0.36 -16.76 11.93
CA ASN A 53 -0.85 -17.37 12.48
C ASN A 53 -2.09 -17.17 11.60
N ASN A 54 -2.19 -16.06 10.90
CA ASN A 54 -3.35 -15.74 10.08
C ASN A 54 -3.36 -16.44 8.72
N LEU A 55 -2.19 -16.64 8.10
CA LEU A 55 -2.11 -17.25 6.76
C LEU A 55 -2.76 -18.65 6.68
N PRO A 56 -2.53 -19.60 7.63
CA PRO A 56 -3.20 -20.89 7.60
C PRO A 56 -4.73 -20.79 7.64
N ILE A 57 -5.27 -19.81 8.39
CA ILE A 57 -6.73 -19.61 8.51
C ILE A 57 -7.29 -19.18 7.13
N LEU A 58 -6.61 -18.25 6.45
CA LEU A 58 -7.02 -17.78 5.14
C LEU A 58 -6.90 -18.87 4.08
N PHE A 59 -5.82 -19.65 4.10
CA PHE A 59 -5.64 -20.77 3.16
C PHE A 59 -6.65 -21.89 3.39
N ASP A 60 -6.96 -22.25 4.62
CA ASP A 60 -7.99 -23.25 4.92
C ASP A 60 -9.35 -22.81 4.38
N ASP A 61 -9.75 -21.57 4.60
CA ASP A 61 -10.99 -21.03 4.06
C ASP A 61 -11.00 -21.00 2.51
N MET A 62 -9.89 -20.60 1.89
CA MET A 62 -9.78 -20.56 0.43
C MET A 62 -9.87 -21.98 -0.16
N PHE A 63 -9.09 -22.94 0.34
CA PHE A 63 -9.02 -24.29 -0.20
C PHE A 63 -10.23 -25.16 0.09
N ARG A 64 -11.17 -24.74 0.95
CA ARG A 64 -12.51 -25.33 1.05
C ARG A 64 -13.39 -25.06 -0.16
N ASN A 65 -13.12 -23.97 -0.88
CA ASN A 65 -13.95 -23.51 -1.98
C ASN A 65 -13.26 -23.62 -3.35
N PHE A 66 -11.94 -23.78 -3.37
CA PHE A 66 -11.14 -23.82 -4.60
C PHE A 66 -10.14 -24.97 -4.55
N ASP A 67 -10.05 -25.74 -5.62
CA ASP A 67 -9.11 -26.85 -5.70
C ASP A 67 -7.66 -26.35 -5.88
N ALA A 68 -6.75 -26.94 -5.12
CA ALA A 68 -5.34 -26.62 -5.19
C ALA A 68 -4.73 -26.87 -6.59
N CYS A 69 -5.23 -27.88 -7.33
CA CYS A 69 -4.80 -28.20 -8.68
C CYS A 69 -5.22 -27.14 -9.72
N ASP A 70 -6.12 -26.22 -9.37
CA ASP A 70 -6.53 -25.10 -10.21
C ASP A 70 -5.64 -23.86 -10.06
N ILE A 71 -4.74 -23.84 -9.08
CA ILE A 71 -3.76 -22.76 -8.93
C ILE A 71 -2.68 -22.86 -10.03
N ALA A 72 -2.66 -21.90 -10.93
CA ALA A 72 -1.73 -21.83 -12.04
C ALA A 72 -0.39 -21.16 -11.68
N CYS A 73 -0.43 -20.20 -10.76
CA CYS A 73 0.76 -19.53 -10.25
C CYS A 73 0.50 -18.93 -8.87
N VAL A 74 1.59 -18.67 -8.15
CA VAL A 74 1.57 -17.91 -6.89
C VAL A 74 2.31 -16.60 -7.09
N SER A 75 1.78 -15.52 -6.56
CA SER A 75 2.44 -14.21 -6.50
C SER A 75 2.49 -13.73 -5.05
N VAL A 76 3.54 -13.01 -4.69
CA VAL A 76 3.73 -12.53 -3.33
C VAL A 76 4.41 -11.17 -3.32
N SER A 77 3.97 -10.30 -2.41
CA SER A 77 4.73 -9.11 -2.05
C SER A 77 5.93 -9.52 -1.22
N ASP A 78 7.16 -9.25 -1.69
CA ASP A 78 8.40 -9.68 -1.02
C ASP A 78 9.18 -8.53 -0.37
N LYS A 79 8.83 -7.30 -0.67
CA LYS A 79 9.48 -6.07 -0.19
C LYS A 79 8.54 -4.87 -0.28
N PRO A 80 8.80 -3.81 0.51
CA PRO A 80 7.99 -2.59 0.45
C PRO A 80 8.00 -1.90 -0.92
N ARG A 81 9.19 -1.66 -1.48
CA ARG A 81 9.42 -0.88 -2.71
C ARG A 81 10.46 -1.55 -3.60
N ASN A 82 10.44 -1.25 -4.89
CA ASN A 82 11.40 -1.80 -5.85
C ASN A 82 12.72 -1.00 -5.87
N ILE A 83 13.37 -0.88 -4.70
CA ILE A 83 14.68 -0.23 -4.55
C ILE A 83 15.65 -1.17 -3.81
N SER A 84 16.94 -0.99 -4.07
CA SER A 84 17.98 -1.76 -3.38
C SER A 84 17.91 -1.56 -1.86
N GLY A 85 18.01 -2.64 -1.10
CA GLY A 85 17.94 -2.62 0.36
C GLY A 85 16.54 -2.46 0.96
N SER A 86 15.49 -2.41 0.13
CA SER A 86 14.10 -2.40 0.62
C SER A 86 13.77 -3.73 1.27
N TYR A 87 13.60 -3.74 2.58
CA TYR A 87 13.36 -4.95 3.37
C TYR A 87 12.52 -4.64 4.62
N MET A 88 11.56 -5.50 4.91
CA MET A 88 10.83 -5.51 6.18
C MET A 88 10.53 -6.97 6.58
N PRO A 89 10.79 -7.36 7.86
CA PRO A 89 10.59 -8.73 8.33
C PRO A 89 9.18 -9.30 8.13
N ALA A 90 8.13 -8.47 8.22
CA ALA A 90 6.74 -8.90 8.04
C ALA A 90 6.49 -9.65 6.71
N PHE A 91 7.18 -9.26 5.63
CA PHE A 91 7.06 -9.90 4.33
C PHE A 91 7.50 -11.36 4.32
N LEU A 92 8.40 -11.75 5.25
CA LEU A 92 8.91 -13.13 5.31
C LEU A 92 7.80 -14.16 5.55
N ALA A 93 6.71 -13.80 6.23
CA ALA A 93 5.57 -14.70 6.43
C ALA A 93 4.97 -15.12 5.09
N GLY A 94 4.59 -14.13 4.26
CA GLY A 94 4.04 -14.37 2.93
C GLY A 94 5.01 -15.08 2.00
N VAL A 95 6.26 -14.61 1.96
CA VAL A 95 7.32 -15.20 1.10
C VAL A 95 7.57 -16.67 1.45
N SER A 96 7.62 -17.02 2.74
CA SER A 96 7.81 -18.41 3.18
C SER A 96 6.68 -19.30 2.69
N GLN A 97 5.43 -18.90 2.92
CA GLN A 97 4.26 -19.68 2.49
C GLN A 97 4.14 -19.75 0.96
N ALA A 98 4.42 -18.65 0.26
CA ALA A 98 4.41 -18.62 -1.20
C ALA A 98 5.42 -19.61 -1.82
N ASN A 99 6.64 -19.70 -1.26
CA ASN A 99 7.65 -20.69 -1.71
C ASN A 99 7.17 -22.13 -1.47
N VAL A 100 6.60 -22.42 -0.29
CA VAL A 100 6.10 -23.77 0.03
C VAL A 100 4.96 -24.15 -0.92
N LEU A 101 3.98 -23.26 -1.10
CA LEU A 101 2.83 -23.50 -1.98
C LEU A 101 3.26 -23.68 -3.43
N ALA A 102 4.06 -22.77 -3.98
CA ALA A 102 4.51 -22.86 -5.37
C ALA A 102 5.29 -24.15 -5.63
N SER A 103 6.15 -24.55 -4.70
CA SER A 103 6.91 -25.81 -4.79
C SER A 103 6.00 -27.05 -4.70
N SER A 104 5.03 -27.06 -3.79
CA SER A 104 4.09 -28.16 -3.59
C SER A 104 3.14 -28.31 -4.78
N LEU A 105 2.66 -27.20 -5.31
CA LEU A 105 1.73 -27.15 -6.45
C LEU A 105 2.46 -27.26 -7.81
N LYS A 106 3.79 -27.23 -7.81
CA LYS A 106 4.65 -27.27 -9.01
C LYS A 106 4.28 -26.17 -10.02
N CYS A 107 3.99 -24.97 -9.53
CA CYS A 107 3.63 -23.82 -10.34
C CYS A 107 4.64 -22.66 -10.17
N PRO A 108 4.68 -21.71 -11.11
CA PRO A 108 5.55 -20.54 -11.02
C PRO A 108 5.26 -19.68 -9.78
N LEU A 109 6.34 -19.09 -9.22
CA LEU A 109 6.29 -18.08 -8.17
C LEU A 109 6.75 -16.74 -8.73
N TYR A 110 5.90 -15.71 -8.60
CA TYR A 110 6.22 -14.34 -8.96
C TYR A 110 6.37 -13.47 -7.71
N ARG A 111 7.33 -12.55 -7.73
CA ARG A 111 7.63 -11.65 -6.63
C ARG A 111 7.50 -10.21 -7.08
N PHE A 112 6.82 -9.41 -6.27
CA PHE A 112 6.57 -8.00 -6.52
C PHE A 112 6.82 -7.20 -5.25
N SER A 113 7.07 -5.91 -5.37
CA SER A 113 7.00 -5.05 -4.20
C SER A 113 5.54 -4.78 -3.83
N HIS A 114 5.29 -4.44 -2.57
CA HIS A 114 3.96 -4.00 -2.12
C HIS A 114 3.49 -2.75 -2.89
N GLN A 115 4.43 -1.87 -3.25
CA GLN A 115 4.17 -0.69 -4.05
C GLN A 115 3.69 -1.04 -5.47
N ASP A 116 4.25 -2.07 -6.13
CA ASP A 116 3.75 -2.58 -7.43
C ASP A 116 2.29 -3.02 -7.30
N GLY A 117 1.95 -3.70 -6.20
CA GLY A 117 0.59 -4.12 -5.90
C GLY A 117 -0.39 -2.94 -5.79
N HIS A 118 -0.01 -1.86 -5.09
CA HIS A 118 -0.83 -0.65 -4.97
C HIS A 118 -1.05 0.04 -6.32
N VAL A 119 0.02 0.24 -7.09
CA VAL A 119 -0.06 0.89 -8.40
C VAL A 119 -0.92 0.06 -9.36
N ARG A 120 -0.72 -1.26 -9.37
CA ARG A 120 -1.51 -2.14 -10.24
C ARG A 120 -2.99 -2.22 -9.82
N ALA A 121 -3.27 -2.24 -8.52
CA ALA A 121 -4.66 -2.21 -8.02
C ALA A 121 -5.38 -0.91 -8.41
N ALA A 122 -4.69 0.23 -8.34
CA ALA A 122 -5.25 1.53 -8.72
C ALA A 122 -5.48 1.67 -10.23
N SER A 123 -4.58 1.13 -11.07
CA SER A 123 -4.66 1.24 -12.53
C SER A 123 -5.62 0.23 -13.17
N ARG A 124 -5.88 -0.90 -12.52
CA ARG A 124 -6.54 -2.08 -13.11
C ARG A 124 -7.90 -1.83 -13.77
N PHE A 125 -8.74 -0.98 -13.15
CA PHE A 125 -10.10 -0.70 -13.64
C PHE A 125 -10.22 0.67 -14.32
N THR A 126 -9.10 1.17 -14.83
CA THR A 126 -9.01 2.45 -15.52
C THR A 126 -8.46 2.25 -16.93
N GLU A 127 -8.45 3.31 -17.72
CA GLU A 127 -7.83 3.35 -19.05
C GLU A 127 -6.32 3.04 -19.01
N LEU A 128 -5.71 3.10 -17.82
CA LEU A 128 -4.29 2.80 -17.61
C LEU A 128 -3.98 1.30 -17.50
N SER A 129 -5.00 0.43 -17.44
CA SER A 129 -4.78 -1.02 -17.23
C SER A 129 -3.88 -1.66 -18.28
N ASP A 130 -4.01 -1.21 -19.53
CA ASP A 130 -3.26 -1.70 -20.69
C ASP A 130 -2.15 -0.73 -21.14
N SER A 131 -2.01 0.39 -20.44
CA SER A 131 -0.97 1.38 -20.74
C SER A 131 0.40 0.85 -20.34
N LYS A 132 1.37 1.00 -21.23
CA LYS A 132 2.77 0.64 -20.98
C LYS A 132 3.55 1.76 -20.30
N HIS A 133 3.05 2.98 -20.34
CA HIS A 133 3.72 4.15 -19.79
C HIS A 133 2.71 5.04 -19.08
N TYR A 134 2.92 5.27 -17.79
CA TYR A 134 2.15 6.26 -17.02
C TYR A 134 2.90 6.69 -15.76
N VAL A 135 2.51 7.83 -15.22
CA VAL A 135 3.00 8.32 -13.93
C VAL A 135 1.97 8.00 -12.85
N SER A 136 2.44 7.46 -11.73
CA SER A 136 1.64 7.21 -10.54
C SER A 136 2.14 8.05 -9.38
N LEU A 137 1.21 8.59 -8.60
CA LEU A 137 1.51 9.32 -7.36
C LEU A 137 1.18 8.41 -6.18
N HIS A 138 2.18 8.12 -5.37
CA HIS A 138 2.01 7.31 -4.16
C HIS A 138 2.10 8.20 -2.92
N PHE A 139 0.97 8.49 -2.32
CA PHE A 139 0.86 9.28 -1.08
C PHE A 139 0.39 8.40 0.06
N SER A 140 1.17 8.33 1.13
CA SER A 140 0.85 7.56 2.34
C SER A 140 1.38 8.25 3.60
N GLY A 141 1.09 7.68 4.76
CA GLY A 141 1.64 8.14 6.04
C GLY A 141 3.17 8.10 6.11
N GLY A 142 3.81 7.17 5.38
CA GLY A 142 5.26 7.00 5.40
C GLY A 142 5.98 7.43 4.14
N THR A 143 5.26 7.58 3.02
CA THR A 143 5.86 7.73 1.69
C THR A 143 5.13 8.78 0.86
N THR A 144 5.89 9.57 0.13
CA THR A 144 5.37 10.45 -0.92
C THR A 144 6.33 10.37 -2.10
N GLU A 145 5.90 9.68 -3.15
CA GLU A 145 6.72 9.38 -4.32
C GLU A 145 5.95 9.61 -5.61
N VAL A 146 6.69 10.03 -6.63
CA VAL A 146 6.26 10.07 -8.03
C VAL A 146 6.93 8.91 -8.73
N LEU A 147 6.14 8.01 -9.26
CA LEU A 147 6.56 6.75 -9.86
C LEU A 147 6.31 6.80 -11.37
N LEU A 148 7.28 6.38 -12.15
CA LEU A 148 7.11 6.09 -13.57
C LEU A 148 6.92 4.59 -13.73
N TYR A 149 5.80 4.19 -14.32
CA TYR A 149 5.60 2.84 -14.82
C TYR A 149 5.99 2.82 -16.29
N GLU A 150 6.91 1.92 -16.65
CA GLU A 150 7.39 1.76 -18.01
C GLU A 150 7.64 0.28 -18.30
N ASP A 151 6.90 -0.27 -19.28
CA ASP A 151 7.03 -1.66 -19.75
C ASP A 151 7.06 -2.73 -18.64
N GLY A 152 6.29 -2.55 -17.58
CA GLY A 152 6.18 -3.53 -16.48
C GLY A 152 7.04 -3.20 -15.26
N GLU A 153 7.88 -2.18 -15.32
CA GLU A 153 8.76 -1.75 -14.23
C GLU A 153 8.32 -0.43 -13.62
N LEU A 154 8.46 -0.31 -12.29
CA LEU A 154 8.28 0.94 -11.55
C LEU A 154 9.62 1.53 -11.15
N SER A 155 9.81 2.79 -11.49
CA SER A 155 10.97 3.58 -11.05
C SER A 155 10.52 4.84 -10.31
N ILE A 156 11.28 5.26 -9.30
CA ILE A 156 11.03 6.49 -8.56
C ILE A 156 11.67 7.65 -9.33
N ILE A 157 10.85 8.58 -9.81
CA ILE A 157 11.30 9.76 -10.55
C ILE A 157 11.18 11.07 -9.74
N GLY A 158 10.58 11.01 -8.56
CA GLY A 158 10.41 12.17 -7.69
C GLY A 158 9.76 11.82 -6.35
N GLY A 159 9.54 12.84 -5.52
CA GLY A 159 8.89 12.67 -4.22
C GLY A 159 9.28 13.74 -3.22
N THR A 160 9.17 13.43 -1.92
CA THR A 160 9.64 14.31 -0.86
C THR A 160 11.01 13.89 -0.33
N LYS A 161 11.83 14.88 0.09
CA LYS A 161 13.15 14.63 0.70
C LYS A 161 13.14 14.68 2.23
N ASP A 162 12.06 15.17 2.82
CA ASP A 162 11.96 15.38 4.27
C ASP A 162 10.79 14.59 4.87
N ILE A 163 9.60 15.13 4.87
CA ILE A 163 8.41 14.48 5.43
C ILE A 163 7.44 14.05 4.32
N SER A 164 6.66 12.99 4.57
CA SER A 164 5.60 12.59 3.66
C SER A 164 4.36 13.49 3.79
N PHE A 165 3.48 13.48 2.78
CA PHE A 165 2.20 14.16 2.86
C PHE A 165 1.35 13.69 4.03
N GLY A 166 1.31 12.37 4.28
CA GLY A 166 0.57 11.85 5.42
C GLY A 166 1.13 12.33 6.75
N GLN A 167 2.47 12.38 6.90
CA GLN A 167 3.09 12.96 8.11
C GLN A 167 2.77 14.45 8.26
N LEU A 168 2.77 15.22 7.17
CA LEU A 168 2.37 16.62 7.21
C LEU A 168 0.94 16.79 7.72
N LEU A 169 -0.02 16.01 7.17
CA LEU A 169 -1.41 16.03 7.59
C LEU A 169 -1.57 15.60 9.06
N ASP A 170 -0.90 14.52 9.46
CA ASP A 170 -0.98 14.04 10.85
C ASP A 170 -0.41 15.05 11.86
N ARG A 171 0.67 15.74 11.50
CA ARG A 171 1.24 16.78 12.37
C ARG A 171 0.32 18.00 12.49
N ILE A 172 -0.20 18.48 11.37
CA ILE A 172 -1.17 19.60 11.37
C ILE A 172 -2.42 19.20 12.17
N GLY A 173 -2.98 18.02 11.91
CA GLY A 173 -4.15 17.56 12.62
C GLY A 173 -3.94 17.41 14.13
N THR A 174 -2.78 16.90 14.54
CA THR A 174 -2.43 16.75 15.96
C THR A 174 -2.35 18.12 16.66
N GLU A 175 -1.78 19.13 16.01
CA GLU A 175 -1.74 20.50 16.54
C GLU A 175 -3.14 21.15 16.63
N LEU A 176 -4.04 20.77 15.74
CA LEU A 176 -5.46 21.14 15.81
C LEU A 176 -6.23 20.34 16.87
N GLY A 177 -5.60 19.43 17.59
CA GLY A 177 -6.20 18.61 18.65
C GLY A 177 -6.91 17.36 18.15
N LEU A 178 -6.73 16.96 16.89
CA LEU A 178 -7.33 15.75 16.34
C LEU A 178 -6.59 14.50 16.81
N ILE A 179 -7.26 13.35 16.74
CA ILE A 179 -6.71 12.05 17.14
C ILE A 179 -6.00 11.41 15.96
N PHE A 180 -4.74 11.01 16.17
CA PHE A 180 -3.96 10.28 15.17
C PHE A 180 -4.58 8.89 14.82
N PRO A 181 -4.65 8.50 13.52
CA PRO A 181 -4.25 9.25 12.32
C PRO A 181 -5.27 10.32 11.93
N CYS A 182 -4.79 11.51 11.56
CA CYS A 182 -5.64 12.69 11.41
C CYS A 182 -6.21 12.89 9.99
N GLY A 183 -5.74 12.14 9.00
CA GLY A 183 -6.03 12.39 7.58
C GLY A 183 -7.51 12.42 7.24
N GLU A 184 -8.28 11.44 7.69
CA GLU A 184 -9.72 11.34 7.42
C GLU A 184 -10.52 12.48 8.06
N GLU A 185 -10.20 12.80 9.30
CA GLU A 185 -10.90 13.88 10.03
C GLU A 185 -10.57 15.26 9.45
N LEU A 186 -9.30 15.49 9.06
CA LEU A 186 -8.91 16.71 8.35
C LEU A 186 -9.60 16.86 6.99
N ASP A 187 -9.75 15.79 6.24
CA ASP A 187 -10.43 15.79 4.94
C ASP A 187 -11.91 16.17 5.11
N ASN A 188 -12.59 15.59 6.13
CA ASN A 188 -13.97 15.93 6.46
C ASN A 188 -14.12 17.40 6.85
N ILE A 189 -13.24 17.92 7.71
CA ILE A 189 -13.23 19.34 8.12
C ILE A 189 -13.01 20.25 6.89
N ALA A 190 -12.07 19.91 6.04
CA ALA A 190 -11.77 20.67 4.83
C ALA A 190 -12.98 20.68 3.87
N TYR A 191 -13.62 19.52 3.67
CA TYR A 191 -14.82 19.39 2.85
C TYR A 191 -15.97 20.25 3.37
N ASP A 192 -16.23 20.19 4.68
CA ASP A 192 -17.28 21.00 5.33
C ASP A 192 -16.99 22.51 5.20
N CYS A 193 -15.75 22.91 5.41
CA CYS A 193 -15.34 24.30 5.23
C CYS A 193 -15.53 24.79 3.79
N LEU A 194 -15.19 23.97 2.79
CA LEU A 194 -15.33 24.32 1.37
C LEU A 194 -16.80 24.41 0.94
N THR A 195 -17.67 23.56 1.51
CA THR A 195 -19.09 23.49 1.13
C THR A 195 -19.98 24.48 1.87
N GLN A 196 -19.65 24.84 3.13
CA GLN A 196 -20.48 25.68 3.99
C GLN A 196 -20.05 27.15 4.03
N SER A 197 -18.84 27.47 3.61
CA SER A 197 -18.34 28.84 3.68
C SER A 197 -18.09 29.43 2.30
N ASN A 198 -18.61 30.66 2.09
CA ASN A 198 -18.08 31.56 1.07
C ASN A 198 -16.66 31.98 1.48
N LEU A 199 -15.71 31.04 1.46
CA LEU A 199 -14.30 31.31 1.73
C LEU A 199 -13.72 32.14 0.58
N SER A 200 -13.94 33.46 0.68
CA SER A 200 -13.34 34.46 -0.23
C SER A 200 -11.89 34.83 0.13
N LYS A 201 -11.32 34.20 1.17
CA LYS A 201 -9.93 34.47 1.55
C LYS A 201 -9.00 33.58 0.77
N GLU A 202 -8.19 34.19 -0.09
CA GLU A 202 -7.04 33.50 -0.70
C GLU A 202 -6.11 33.01 0.41
N ILE A 203 -5.95 31.68 0.51
CA ILE A 203 -4.97 31.06 1.40
C ILE A 203 -3.62 31.12 0.67
N ASN A 204 -2.74 32.00 1.10
CA ASN A 204 -1.39 32.10 0.56
C ASN A 204 -0.47 31.05 1.22
N LEU A 205 -0.42 29.85 0.66
CA LEU A 205 0.60 28.87 1.03
C LEU A 205 1.95 29.19 0.37
N PRO A 206 3.07 28.89 1.03
CA PRO A 206 4.39 29.07 0.44
C PRO A 206 4.53 28.23 -0.83
N LYS A 207 5.15 28.81 -1.86
CA LYS A 207 5.40 28.09 -3.12
C LYS A 207 6.40 26.97 -2.90
N ILE A 208 5.98 25.74 -3.15
CA ILE A 208 6.87 24.58 -3.11
C ILE A 208 7.78 24.62 -4.35
N LYS A 209 9.08 24.63 -4.12
CA LYS A 209 10.07 24.54 -5.20
C LYS A 209 10.43 23.08 -5.43
N SER A 210 10.27 22.62 -6.66
CA SER A 210 10.78 21.31 -7.08
C SER A 210 12.22 21.43 -7.59
N LYS A 211 13.07 20.47 -7.18
CA LYS A 211 14.43 20.32 -7.73
C LYS A 211 14.63 18.86 -8.11
N SER A 212 14.83 18.61 -9.41
CA SER A 212 15.03 17.27 -9.98
C SER A 212 13.92 16.28 -9.59
N GLY A 213 12.64 16.70 -9.66
CA GLY A 213 11.48 15.86 -9.30
C GLY A 213 11.17 15.80 -7.81
N TYR A 214 12.01 16.38 -6.94
CA TYR A 214 11.82 16.31 -5.48
C TYR A 214 11.40 17.66 -4.89
N ILE A 215 10.60 17.56 -3.80
CA ILE A 215 10.11 18.70 -3.02
C ILE A 215 10.43 18.50 -1.54
N ASN A 216 10.31 19.59 -0.76
CA ASN A 216 10.31 19.57 0.70
C ASN A 216 8.97 20.09 1.22
N LEU A 217 8.37 19.41 2.16
CA LEU A 217 7.08 19.72 2.74
C LEU A 217 7.16 20.36 4.14
N SER A 218 8.29 20.24 4.83
CA SER A 218 8.51 20.87 6.15
C SER A 218 8.33 22.39 6.13
N GLY A 219 8.60 23.05 4.99
CA GLY A 219 8.33 24.47 4.84
C GLY A 219 6.85 24.84 4.86
N ILE A 220 5.96 23.96 4.43
CA ILE A 220 4.51 24.13 4.55
C ILE A 220 4.10 23.96 6.02
N GLU A 221 4.61 22.93 6.69
CA GLU A 221 4.37 22.72 8.12
C GLU A 221 4.70 24.00 8.91
N SER A 222 5.90 24.55 8.70
CA SER A 222 6.32 25.79 9.38
C SER A 222 5.53 27.05 9.02
N ALA A 223 4.79 27.04 7.92
CA ALA A 223 3.98 28.17 7.52
C ALA A 223 2.54 28.10 8.04
N VAL A 224 2.10 26.94 8.49
CA VAL A 224 0.79 26.71 9.10
C VAL A 224 0.82 27.00 10.60
N PHE A 225 1.98 26.86 11.24
CA PHE A 225 2.27 27.18 12.64
C PHE A 225 3.00 28.49 12.81
#